data_ba9d5908eaab0289139552bc1456ece9
#
_entry.id   ba9d5908eaab0289139552bc1456ece9
#
_cell.length_a   1.000
_cell.length_b   1.000
_cell.length_c   1.000
_cell.angle_alpha   90.00
_cell.angle_beta   90.00
_cell.angle_gamma   90.00
#
_symmetry.space_group_name_H-M   'P 1'
#
loop_
_entity.id
_entity.type
_entity.pdbx_description
1 polymer ?
#
loop_
_entity_poly.entity_id
_entity_poly.type
_entity_poly.pdbx_seq_one_letter_code
_entity_poly.pdbx_strand_id
1 'polypeptide(L)'
;MTNVSLCRCFYSIDLNQMRLDLHTHSIKSDDGRAKVENYCKWIQKKQLPLDGFVLTEHRQFDADSDYRELEDEYGLAIMKASEVETDFGHVLVFGVNEDLLAAIDFTDVRLPIEAVLDESRKTGAFAAPCHPGRKRVGLFAHYEDRGVVDGIDTVEVLNGGSIPGEDELSLNMAEQLGYRGFGGSDSHVVSRIGFCATDFPNQQILDMETLVDALYGGNFSPISMRPDAGN
;
A
#
# COMPACT_ATOMS: atom_id res chain seq x y z
N MET A 1 -30.89 1.78 42.87
CA MET A 1 -31.00 1.51 41.42
C MET A 1 -30.42 2.71 40.69
N THR A 2 -29.13 2.65 40.39
CA THR A 2 -28.41 3.73 39.75
C THR A 2 -28.08 3.30 38.32
N ASN A 3 -28.78 3.91 37.38
CA ASN A 3 -28.52 3.76 35.94
C ASN A 3 -27.17 4.40 35.61
N VAL A 4 -26.15 3.60 35.28
CA VAL A 4 -24.93 4.05 34.65
C VAL A 4 -25.18 4.09 33.15
N SER A 5 -25.44 5.29 32.64
CA SER A 5 -25.48 5.57 31.20
C SER A 5 -24.07 5.49 30.64
N LEU A 6 -23.79 4.40 29.93
CA LEU A 6 -22.57 4.29 29.10
C LEU A 6 -22.74 5.23 27.91
N CYS A 7 -22.13 6.40 28.03
CA CYS A 7 -21.95 7.31 26.91
C CYS A 7 -20.94 6.68 25.92
N ARG A 8 -21.44 5.93 24.91
CA ARG A 8 -20.67 5.56 23.74
C ARG A 8 -20.45 6.86 22.96
N CYS A 9 -19.25 7.39 23.01
CA CYS A 9 -18.78 8.35 22.01
C CYS A 9 -18.73 7.59 20.67
N PHE A 10 -19.83 7.68 19.91
CA PHE A 10 -19.77 7.37 18.48
C PHE A 10 -18.98 8.48 17.83
N TYR A 11 -17.72 8.22 17.50
CA TYR A 11 -17.13 8.90 16.37
C TYR A 11 -18.05 8.64 15.18
N SER A 12 -18.55 9.66 14.56
CA SER A 12 -19.24 9.53 13.28
C SER A 12 -18.20 9.00 12.29
N ILE A 13 -18.23 7.68 12.06
CA ILE A 13 -17.60 7.09 10.89
C ILE A 13 -18.29 7.79 9.73
N ASP A 14 -17.54 8.58 9.00
CA ASP A 14 -18.03 9.15 7.75
C ASP A 14 -18.16 7.95 6.80
N LEU A 15 -19.40 7.44 6.68
CA LEU A 15 -19.74 6.22 5.94
C LEU A 15 -19.39 6.33 4.43
N ASN A 16 -18.79 7.44 4.04
CA ASN A 16 -18.46 7.76 2.66
C ASN A 16 -16.96 7.77 2.35
N GLN A 17 -16.08 7.38 3.26
CA GLN A 17 -14.65 7.39 3.01
C GLN A 17 -13.99 6.17 3.64
N MET A 18 -13.26 5.39 2.86
CA MET A 18 -12.36 4.35 3.37
C MET A 18 -10.92 4.81 3.32
N ARG A 19 -10.14 4.45 4.33
CA ARG A 19 -8.70 4.71 4.43
C ARG A 19 -7.94 3.43 4.60
N LEU A 20 -7.06 3.14 3.65
CA LEU A 20 -6.26 1.93 3.62
C LEU A 20 -4.76 2.26 3.59
N ASP A 21 -3.98 1.53 4.37
CA ASP A 21 -2.53 1.51 4.24
C ASP A 21 -2.17 0.49 3.14
N LEU A 22 -1.71 0.97 1.99
CA LEU A 22 -1.52 0.14 0.80
C LEU A 22 -0.15 -0.55 0.72
N HIS A 23 0.74 -0.33 1.71
CA HIS A 23 2.10 -0.84 1.67
C HIS A 23 2.58 -1.26 3.07
N THR A 24 2.52 -2.56 3.36
CA THR A 24 2.97 -3.10 4.65
C THR A 24 3.63 -4.46 4.49
N HIS A 25 4.57 -4.80 5.39
CA HIS A 25 5.30 -6.06 5.39
C HIS A 25 5.13 -6.80 6.71
N SER A 26 4.88 -8.09 6.63
CA SER A 26 4.82 -8.95 7.82
C SER A 26 6.11 -9.74 7.99
N ILE A 27 6.14 -10.62 8.99
CA ILE A 27 7.23 -11.59 9.21
C ILE A 27 7.44 -12.57 8.03
N LYS A 28 6.62 -12.50 6.98
CA LYS A 28 6.80 -13.27 5.75
C LYS A 28 7.83 -12.65 4.82
N SER A 29 8.00 -11.34 4.87
CA SER A 29 9.15 -10.67 4.25
C SER A 29 10.41 -10.91 5.08
N ASP A 30 11.56 -11.04 4.44
CA ASP A 30 12.85 -11.33 5.08
C ASP A 30 13.31 -10.24 6.07
N ASP A 31 12.86 -9.02 5.90
CA ASP A 31 13.13 -7.86 6.76
C ASP A 31 11.92 -7.40 7.60
N GLY A 32 10.73 -7.96 7.37
CA GLY A 32 9.53 -7.69 8.14
C GLY A 32 9.60 -8.30 9.55
N ARG A 33 9.12 -7.58 10.58
CA ARG A 33 9.22 -7.99 12.00
C ARG A 33 7.89 -8.03 12.72
N ALA A 34 6.81 -7.67 12.05
CA ALA A 34 5.48 -7.64 12.63
C ALA A 34 4.66 -8.86 12.19
N LYS A 35 4.01 -9.51 13.17
CA LYS A 35 2.90 -10.41 12.85
C LYS A 35 1.67 -9.58 12.49
N VAL A 36 0.86 -10.05 11.58
CA VAL A 36 -0.37 -9.37 11.12
C VAL A 36 -1.30 -9.03 12.29
N GLU A 37 -1.52 -9.96 13.21
CA GLU A 37 -2.30 -9.72 14.42
C GLU A 37 -1.77 -8.53 15.26
N ASN A 38 -0.46 -8.31 15.28
CA ASN A 38 0.12 -7.19 16.04
C ASN A 38 -0.17 -5.84 15.37
N TYR A 39 -0.32 -5.79 14.05
CA TYR A 39 -0.81 -4.61 13.33
C TYR A 39 -2.25 -4.30 13.74
N CYS A 40 -3.15 -5.30 13.72
CA CYS A 40 -4.53 -5.13 14.11
C CYS A 40 -4.65 -4.60 15.57
N LYS A 41 -3.93 -5.24 16.51
CA LYS A 41 -3.86 -4.79 17.91
C LYS A 41 -3.35 -3.36 18.06
N TRP A 42 -2.37 -2.97 17.26
CA TRP A 42 -1.80 -1.62 17.33
C TRP A 42 -2.76 -0.58 16.77
N ILE A 43 -3.37 -0.84 15.62
CA ILE A 43 -4.38 0.03 15.02
C ILE A 43 -5.50 0.28 16.03
N GLN A 44 -6.05 -0.77 16.63
CA GLN A 44 -7.10 -0.67 17.63
C GLN A 44 -6.63 0.08 18.90
N LYS A 45 -5.47 -0.30 19.46
CA LYS A 45 -4.90 0.31 20.67
C LYS A 45 -4.61 1.80 20.50
N LYS A 46 -4.13 2.20 19.33
CA LYS A 46 -3.79 3.59 19.01
C LYS A 46 -4.94 4.37 18.41
N GLN A 47 -6.06 3.70 18.15
CA GLN A 47 -7.22 4.29 17.47
C GLN A 47 -6.81 4.98 16.15
N LEU A 48 -5.93 4.31 15.39
CA LEU A 48 -5.53 4.82 14.09
C LEU A 48 -6.75 4.84 13.16
N PRO A 49 -6.97 5.92 12.41
CA PRO A 49 -8.13 6.03 11.52
C PRO A 49 -7.88 5.25 10.21
N LEU A 50 -7.69 3.94 10.32
CA LEU A 50 -7.53 3.00 9.23
C LEU A 50 -8.69 2.01 9.21
N ASP A 51 -9.24 1.78 8.03
CA ASP A 51 -10.27 0.75 7.78
C ASP A 51 -9.65 -0.59 7.36
N GLY A 52 -8.35 -0.59 7.04
CA GLY A 52 -7.61 -1.79 6.67
C GLY A 52 -6.20 -1.51 6.18
N PHE A 53 -5.54 -2.57 5.73
CA PHE A 53 -4.19 -2.50 5.16
C PHE A 53 -3.94 -3.63 4.17
N VAL A 54 -2.92 -3.44 3.33
CA VAL A 54 -2.50 -4.42 2.33
C VAL A 54 -1.11 -4.93 2.67
N LEU A 55 -0.97 -6.24 2.80
CA LEU A 55 0.31 -6.93 2.95
C LEU A 55 0.96 -7.07 1.58
N THR A 56 2.10 -6.44 1.40
CA THR A 56 2.86 -6.38 0.15
C THR A 56 4.21 -7.06 0.31
N GLU A 57 4.19 -8.37 0.58
CA GLU A 57 5.40 -9.09 0.93
C GLU A 57 6.44 -9.03 -0.19
N HIS A 58 7.72 -8.89 0.18
CA HIS A 58 8.83 -8.82 -0.78
C HIS A 58 8.98 -10.11 -1.58
N ARG A 59 9.03 -10.00 -2.92
CA ARG A 59 9.40 -11.05 -3.87
C ARG A 59 8.58 -12.34 -3.74
N GLN A 60 7.38 -12.24 -3.19
CA GLN A 60 6.49 -13.37 -3.01
C GLN A 60 5.04 -12.92 -2.89
N PHE A 61 4.12 -13.85 -3.11
CA PHE A 61 2.71 -13.67 -2.81
C PHE A 61 2.27 -14.68 -1.73
N ASP A 62 1.67 -14.18 -0.65
CA ASP A 62 1.15 -15.02 0.43
C ASP A 62 -0.18 -15.67 0.05
N ALA A 63 -0.12 -16.77 -0.73
CA ALA A 63 -1.33 -17.48 -1.13
C ALA A 63 -2.00 -18.24 0.04
N ASP A 64 -1.20 -18.71 1.01
CA ASP A 64 -1.64 -19.70 1.99
C ASP A 64 -2.33 -19.13 3.23
N SER A 65 -2.07 -17.87 3.59
CA SER A 65 -2.64 -17.27 4.81
C SER A 65 -4.09 -16.84 4.61
N ASP A 66 -4.87 -17.11 5.64
CA ASP A 66 -6.25 -16.65 5.79
C ASP A 66 -6.32 -15.70 6.99
N TYR A 67 -6.79 -14.49 6.77
CA TYR A 67 -6.88 -13.45 7.80
C TYR A 67 -8.31 -13.11 8.20
N ARG A 68 -9.33 -13.85 7.72
CA ARG A 68 -10.77 -13.60 8.00
C ARG A 68 -11.08 -13.56 9.49
N GLU A 69 -10.44 -14.40 10.31
CA GLU A 69 -10.65 -14.35 11.77
C GLU A 69 -10.17 -13.02 12.38
N LEU A 70 -9.07 -12.48 11.87
CA LEU A 70 -8.55 -11.16 12.30
C LEU A 70 -9.42 -10.02 11.75
N GLU A 71 -9.87 -10.12 10.51
CA GLU A 71 -10.80 -9.15 9.92
C GLU A 71 -12.09 -9.05 10.74
N ASP A 72 -12.68 -10.20 11.09
CA ASP A 72 -13.89 -10.28 11.91
C ASP A 72 -13.66 -9.75 13.35
N GLU A 73 -12.51 -10.08 13.97
CA GLU A 73 -12.20 -9.68 15.35
C GLU A 73 -11.95 -8.18 15.48
N TYR A 74 -11.23 -7.59 14.50
CA TYR A 74 -10.77 -6.19 14.59
C TYR A 74 -11.58 -5.22 13.73
N GLY A 75 -12.44 -5.70 12.83
CA GLY A 75 -13.23 -4.89 11.90
C GLY A 75 -12.34 -4.17 10.88
N LEU A 76 -11.27 -4.80 10.42
CA LEU A 76 -10.30 -4.26 9.47
C LEU A 76 -10.29 -5.11 8.19
N ALA A 77 -10.17 -4.48 7.03
CA ALA A 77 -9.88 -5.20 5.79
C ALA A 77 -8.38 -5.55 5.73
N ILE A 78 -8.04 -6.83 5.51
CA ILE A 78 -6.66 -7.32 5.44
C ILE A 78 -6.45 -8.01 4.09
N MET A 79 -5.87 -7.28 3.16
CA MET A 79 -5.67 -7.74 1.80
C MET A 79 -4.21 -8.15 1.55
N LYS A 80 -3.99 -8.94 0.49
CA LYS A 80 -2.67 -9.49 0.14
C LYS A 80 -2.28 -9.06 -1.26
N ALA A 81 -1.08 -8.54 -1.39
CA ALA A 81 -0.44 -8.10 -2.61
C ALA A 81 1.04 -8.54 -2.59
N SER A 82 1.85 -7.96 -3.45
CA SER A 82 3.30 -8.24 -3.49
C SER A 82 4.08 -6.98 -3.79
N GLU A 83 5.29 -6.86 -3.26
CA GLU A 83 6.30 -5.92 -3.72
C GLU A 83 7.37 -6.68 -4.49
N VAL A 84 7.50 -6.40 -5.79
CA VAL A 84 8.48 -7.03 -6.67
C VAL A 84 9.61 -6.07 -7.01
N GLU A 85 10.80 -6.62 -7.23
CA GLU A 85 11.98 -5.85 -7.61
C GLU A 85 12.11 -5.83 -9.13
N THR A 86 12.25 -4.64 -9.69
CA THR A 86 12.42 -4.46 -11.13
C THR A 86 13.75 -3.76 -11.44
N ASP A 87 14.08 -3.72 -12.71
CA ASP A 87 15.25 -3.00 -13.21
C ASP A 87 15.11 -1.46 -13.15
N PHE A 88 13.92 -0.94 -12.78
CA PHE A 88 13.62 0.47 -12.49
C PHE A 88 13.20 0.73 -11.03
N GLY A 89 13.46 -0.20 -10.12
CA GLY A 89 13.07 -0.09 -8.72
C GLY A 89 11.91 -1.01 -8.35
N HIS A 90 11.29 -0.73 -7.22
CA HIS A 90 10.26 -1.61 -6.68
C HIS A 90 8.85 -1.24 -7.19
N VAL A 91 8.01 -2.25 -7.32
CA VAL A 91 6.63 -2.14 -7.82
C VAL A 91 5.68 -2.93 -6.93
N LEU A 92 4.62 -2.30 -6.45
CA LEU A 92 3.52 -2.98 -5.79
C LEU A 92 2.59 -3.60 -6.84
N VAL A 93 2.17 -4.83 -6.60
CA VAL A 93 1.29 -5.59 -7.48
C VAL A 93 0.08 -6.06 -6.69
N PHE A 94 -1.08 -5.43 -6.94
CA PHE A 94 -2.38 -5.73 -6.35
C PHE A 94 -3.19 -6.64 -7.26
N GLY A 95 -3.97 -7.56 -6.69
CA GLY A 95 -4.78 -8.49 -7.48
C GLY A 95 -3.97 -9.65 -8.07
N VAL A 96 -2.89 -10.06 -7.38
CA VAL A 96 -2.07 -11.21 -7.79
C VAL A 96 -2.95 -12.46 -7.91
N ASN A 97 -2.83 -13.15 -9.04
CA ASN A 97 -3.58 -14.37 -9.36
C ASN A 97 -2.67 -15.44 -10.01
N GLU A 98 -3.22 -16.62 -10.25
CA GLU A 98 -2.47 -17.77 -10.80
C GLU A 98 -1.87 -17.47 -12.18
N ASP A 99 -2.60 -16.74 -13.04
CA ASP A 99 -2.12 -16.42 -14.40
C ASP A 99 -0.91 -15.47 -14.34
N LEU A 100 -0.92 -14.50 -13.44
CA LEU A 100 0.20 -13.59 -13.23
C LEU A 100 1.41 -14.31 -12.64
N LEU A 101 1.20 -15.19 -11.64
CA LEU A 101 2.27 -15.99 -11.03
C LEU A 101 2.88 -17.01 -12.02
N ALA A 102 2.10 -17.45 -13.01
CA ALA A 102 2.63 -18.29 -14.10
C ALA A 102 3.44 -17.50 -15.13
N ALA A 103 3.15 -16.21 -15.29
CA ALA A 103 3.81 -15.34 -16.26
C ALA A 103 5.09 -14.69 -15.73
N ILE A 104 5.15 -14.38 -14.43
CA ILE A 104 6.25 -13.66 -13.79
C ILE A 104 6.74 -14.40 -12.54
N ASP A 105 8.03 -14.64 -12.48
CA ASP A 105 8.71 -15.15 -11.27
C ASP A 105 9.02 -13.97 -10.32
N PHE A 106 8.20 -13.78 -9.28
CA PHE A 106 8.38 -12.70 -8.31
C PHE A 106 9.68 -12.80 -7.51
N THR A 107 10.38 -13.93 -7.53
CA THR A 107 11.68 -14.09 -6.85
C THR A 107 12.84 -13.49 -7.64
N ASP A 108 12.63 -13.14 -8.92
CA ASP A 108 13.63 -12.44 -9.72
C ASP A 108 13.77 -10.98 -9.22
N VAL A 109 15.00 -10.56 -8.96
CA VAL A 109 15.35 -9.23 -8.45
C VAL A 109 15.66 -8.20 -9.57
N ARG A 110 15.39 -8.56 -10.81
CA ARG A 110 15.62 -7.73 -12.00
C ARG A 110 14.54 -7.91 -13.05
N LEU A 111 13.31 -8.00 -12.63
CA LEU A 111 12.18 -8.07 -13.55
C LEU A 111 12.18 -6.85 -14.47
N PRO A 112 12.00 -6.99 -15.78
CA PRO A 112 11.74 -5.84 -16.64
C PRO A 112 10.45 -5.16 -16.18
N ILE A 113 10.50 -3.87 -15.84
CA ILE A 113 9.33 -3.14 -15.33
C ILE A 113 8.15 -3.20 -16.31
N GLU A 114 8.42 -3.07 -17.61
CA GLU A 114 7.41 -3.14 -18.66
C GLU A 114 6.68 -4.50 -18.65
N ALA A 115 7.41 -5.60 -18.40
CA ALA A 115 6.80 -6.93 -18.29
C ALA A 115 5.88 -7.02 -17.08
N VAL A 116 6.28 -6.47 -15.93
CA VAL A 116 5.44 -6.45 -14.72
C VAL A 116 4.16 -5.64 -14.98
N LEU A 117 4.27 -4.45 -15.58
CA LEU A 117 3.12 -3.60 -15.89
C LEU A 117 2.17 -4.26 -16.90
N ASP A 118 2.72 -4.87 -17.96
CA ASP A 118 1.93 -5.46 -19.05
C ASP A 118 1.23 -6.75 -18.60
N GLU A 119 1.94 -7.66 -17.92
CA GLU A 119 1.33 -8.90 -17.45
C GLU A 119 0.31 -8.64 -16.34
N SER A 120 0.55 -7.66 -15.46
CA SER A 120 -0.46 -7.24 -14.48
C SER A 120 -1.75 -6.78 -15.16
N ARG A 121 -1.67 -5.91 -16.18
CA ARG A 121 -2.86 -5.47 -16.93
C ARG A 121 -3.57 -6.62 -17.62
N LYS A 122 -2.83 -7.54 -18.27
CA LYS A 122 -3.40 -8.69 -19.00
C LYS A 122 -4.17 -9.62 -18.11
N THR A 123 -3.72 -9.78 -16.86
CA THR A 123 -4.32 -10.69 -15.88
C THR A 123 -5.33 -10.02 -14.96
N GLY A 124 -5.60 -8.72 -15.15
CA GLY A 124 -6.53 -7.94 -14.33
C GLY A 124 -5.96 -7.49 -12.99
N ALA A 125 -4.65 -7.61 -12.78
CA ALA A 125 -3.95 -7.05 -11.63
C ALA A 125 -3.59 -5.57 -11.87
N PHE A 126 -3.28 -4.83 -10.80
CA PHE A 126 -2.83 -3.45 -10.86
C PHE A 126 -1.40 -3.36 -10.34
N ALA A 127 -0.49 -2.78 -11.12
CA ALA A 127 0.90 -2.59 -10.75
C ALA A 127 1.27 -1.11 -10.72
N ALA A 128 1.93 -0.66 -9.66
CA ALA A 128 2.38 0.71 -9.50
C ALA A 128 3.73 0.81 -8.78
N PRO A 129 4.68 1.62 -9.26
CA PRO A 129 5.95 1.86 -8.58
C PRO A 129 5.73 2.43 -7.18
N CYS A 130 6.43 1.85 -6.18
CA CYS A 130 6.43 2.34 -4.81
C CYS A 130 7.66 3.19 -4.50
N HIS A 131 7.55 4.06 -3.49
CA HIS A 131 8.59 5.01 -3.04
C HIS A 131 9.50 5.53 -4.18
N PRO A 132 8.93 6.09 -5.27
CA PRO A 132 9.64 6.36 -6.51
C PRO A 132 10.77 7.38 -6.39
N GLY A 133 10.74 8.24 -5.35
CA GLY A 133 11.80 9.19 -5.04
C GLY A 133 12.97 8.61 -4.23
N ARG A 134 12.88 7.35 -3.79
CA ARG A 134 13.94 6.69 -2.99
C ARG A 134 15.17 6.44 -3.85
N LYS A 135 16.33 6.76 -3.31
CA LYS A 135 17.60 6.52 -4.01
C LYS A 135 17.80 5.02 -4.30
N ARG A 136 18.29 4.68 -5.47
CA ARG A 136 18.63 3.34 -5.99
C ARG A 136 17.44 2.44 -6.32
N VAL A 137 16.44 2.36 -5.45
CA VAL A 137 15.31 1.44 -5.59
C VAL A 137 14.00 2.15 -5.95
N GLY A 138 14.05 3.46 -6.17
CA GLY A 138 12.91 4.25 -6.62
C GLY A 138 12.96 4.49 -8.12
N LEU A 139 11.82 4.50 -8.78
CA LEU A 139 11.65 4.69 -10.21
C LEU A 139 12.41 5.92 -10.75
N PHE A 140 12.29 7.05 -10.07
CA PHE A 140 12.84 8.33 -10.55
C PHE A 140 14.38 8.40 -10.51
N ALA A 141 15.02 7.52 -9.71
CA ALA A 141 16.48 7.42 -9.71
C ALA A 141 17.06 6.92 -11.06
N HIS A 142 16.21 6.31 -11.91
CA HIS A 142 16.61 5.73 -13.18
C HIS A 142 16.26 6.60 -14.40
N TYR A 143 15.40 7.61 -14.23
CA TYR A 143 14.86 8.40 -15.36
C TYR A 143 15.88 9.27 -16.06
N GLU A 144 16.89 9.78 -15.35
CA GLU A 144 17.96 10.59 -15.96
C GLU A 144 18.78 9.77 -16.98
N ASP A 145 19.09 8.53 -16.64
CA ASP A 145 19.98 7.68 -17.46
C ASP A 145 19.21 6.82 -18.48
N ARG A 146 17.97 6.42 -18.18
CA ARG A 146 17.23 5.40 -18.93
C ARG A 146 15.95 5.92 -19.60
N GLY A 147 15.53 7.12 -19.26
CA GLY A 147 14.29 7.72 -19.76
C GLY A 147 13.04 7.29 -18.94
N VAL A 148 11.92 7.88 -19.32
CA VAL A 148 10.61 7.64 -18.69
C VAL A 148 10.04 6.32 -19.20
N VAL A 149 9.49 5.52 -18.27
CA VAL A 149 8.82 4.26 -18.59
C VAL A 149 7.39 4.53 -19.05
N ASP A 150 7.02 3.99 -20.19
CA ASP A 150 5.67 4.11 -20.73
C ASP A 150 4.67 3.26 -19.91
N GLY A 151 3.42 3.73 -19.87
CA GLY A 151 2.33 2.99 -19.27
C GLY A 151 2.21 3.12 -17.75
N ILE A 152 3.05 3.91 -17.08
CA ILE A 152 2.86 4.29 -15.69
C ILE A 152 1.95 5.53 -15.66
N ASP A 153 0.90 5.45 -14.85
CA ASP A 153 -0.02 6.56 -14.58
C ASP A 153 -0.28 6.79 -13.10
N THR A 154 0.27 5.93 -12.25
CA THR A 154 0.05 5.94 -10.81
C THR A 154 1.31 5.50 -10.08
N VAL A 155 1.69 6.19 -9.00
CA VAL A 155 2.88 5.88 -8.18
C VAL A 155 2.59 6.16 -6.70
N GLU A 156 3.35 5.55 -5.79
CA GLU A 156 3.30 5.85 -4.37
C GLU A 156 4.06 7.16 -4.07
N VAL A 157 3.33 8.25 -3.85
CA VAL A 157 3.95 9.57 -3.62
C VAL A 157 4.23 9.89 -2.15
N LEU A 158 3.55 9.19 -1.21
CA LEU A 158 3.78 9.27 0.22
C LEU A 158 4.11 7.89 0.77
N ASN A 159 5.33 7.71 1.27
CA ASN A 159 5.79 6.45 1.85
C ASN A 159 6.28 6.65 3.28
N GLY A 160 5.68 5.93 4.24
CA GLY A 160 5.99 6.07 5.67
C GLY A 160 7.44 5.74 6.05
N GLY A 161 8.16 5.01 5.21
CA GLY A 161 9.59 4.71 5.34
C GLY A 161 10.53 5.75 4.75
N SER A 162 10.02 6.75 4.02
CA SER A 162 10.84 7.78 3.36
C SER A 162 11.64 8.62 4.33
N ILE A 163 12.86 8.97 3.92
CA ILE A 163 13.68 10.00 4.56
C ILE A 163 13.37 11.39 3.98
N PRO A 164 13.78 12.50 4.65
CA PRO A 164 13.51 13.84 4.17
C PRO A 164 13.93 14.06 2.72
N GLY A 165 13.02 14.60 1.90
CA GLY A 165 13.21 14.91 0.49
C GLY A 165 12.73 13.82 -0.48
N GLU A 166 12.56 12.56 -0.06
CA GLU A 166 12.12 11.48 -0.94
C GLU A 166 10.64 11.63 -1.35
N ASP A 167 9.75 11.89 -0.39
CA ASP A 167 8.34 12.14 -0.71
C ASP A 167 8.15 13.44 -1.50
N GLU A 168 8.94 14.49 -1.18
CA GLU A 168 8.91 15.75 -1.92
C GLU A 168 9.31 15.53 -3.38
N LEU A 169 10.36 14.73 -3.64
CA LEU A 169 10.75 14.35 -4.99
C LEU A 169 9.63 13.54 -5.67
N SER A 170 9.02 12.59 -4.96
CA SER A 170 7.94 11.75 -5.49
C SER A 170 6.73 12.59 -5.91
N LEU A 171 6.30 13.53 -5.06
CA LEU A 171 5.18 14.44 -5.35
C LEU A 171 5.47 15.35 -6.54
N ASN A 172 6.64 16.00 -6.56
CA ASN A 172 7.02 16.91 -7.63
C ASN A 172 7.14 16.21 -8.98
N MET A 173 7.76 15.04 -9.02
CA MET A 173 7.90 14.27 -10.26
C MET A 173 6.58 13.71 -10.75
N ALA A 174 5.73 13.20 -9.84
CA ALA A 174 4.40 12.72 -10.20
C ALA A 174 3.54 13.86 -10.80
N GLU A 175 3.58 15.06 -10.22
CA GLU A 175 2.88 16.24 -10.77
C GLU A 175 3.40 16.60 -12.15
N GLN A 176 4.73 16.66 -12.36
CA GLN A 176 5.34 16.99 -13.64
C GLN A 176 5.01 15.98 -14.76
N LEU A 177 4.89 14.70 -14.40
CA LEU A 177 4.61 13.62 -15.35
C LEU A 177 3.12 13.32 -15.50
N GLY A 178 2.26 13.97 -14.69
CA GLY A 178 0.81 13.75 -14.70
C GLY A 178 0.40 12.40 -14.09
N TYR A 179 1.20 11.84 -13.19
CA TYR A 179 0.88 10.61 -12.49
C TYR A 179 -0.06 10.87 -11.31
N ARG A 180 -0.97 9.94 -11.06
CA ARG A 180 -1.78 9.89 -9.83
C ARG A 180 -0.91 9.42 -8.67
N GLY A 181 -1.22 9.88 -7.46
CA GLY A 181 -0.49 9.53 -6.26
C GLY A 181 -1.33 8.76 -5.25
N PHE A 182 -0.77 7.69 -4.67
CA PHE A 182 -1.30 7.03 -3.49
C PHE A 182 -0.28 7.04 -2.35
N GLY A 183 -0.65 6.54 -1.16
CA GLY A 183 0.22 6.46 0.00
C GLY A 183 0.16 5.11 0.69
N GLY A 184 1.29 4.70 1.26
CA GLY A 184 1.43 3.51 2.11
C GLY A 184 2.52 3.71 3.16
N SER A 185 2.49 2.93 4.24
CA SER A 185 3.44 3.12 5.34
C SER A 185 4.80 2.49 5.11
N ASP A 186 4.88 1.49 4.25
CA ASP A 186 6.07 0.64 4.07
C ASP A 186 6.55 0.08 5.43
N SER A 187 5.56 -0.36 6.21
CA SER A 187 5.76 -0.72 7.60
C SER A 187 6.36 -2.11 7.72
N HIS A 188 7.56 -2.19 8.28
CA HIS A 188 8.25 -3.43 8.64
C HIS A 188 8.18 -3.72 10.15
N VAL A 189 7.67 -2.75 10.92
CA VAL A 189 7.52 -2.83 12.37
C VAL A 189 6.17 -2.26 12.80
N VAL A 190 5.55 -2.85 13.81
CA VAL A 190 4.19 -2.52 14.25
C VAL A 190 3.92 -1.03 14.45
N SER A 191 4.91 -0.27 14.92
CA SER A 191 4.74 1.14 15.27
C SER A 191 4.68 2.10 14.08
N ARG A 192 4.95 1.62 12.86
CA ARG A 192 4.98 2.44 11.65
C ARG A 192 3.72 2.33 10.80
N ILE A 193 2.87 1.32 11.03
CA ILE A 193 1.64 1.15 10.27
C ILE A 193 0.79 2.43 10.31
N GLY A 194 0.29 2.82 9.15
CA GLY A 194 -0.53 4.00 8.98
C GLY A 194 0.24 5.33 8.99
N PHE A 195 1.58 5.35 8.94
CA PHE A 195 2.31 6.62 8.81
C PHE A 195 1.95 7.35 7.51
N CYS A 196 1.69 6.61 6.45
CA CYS A 196 1.03 7.09 5.25
C CYS A 196 -0.06 6.09 4.87
N ALA A 197 -1.08 6.57 4.18
CA ALA A 197 -2.22 5.77 3.74
C ALA A 197 -2.87 6.41 2.51
N THR A 198 -3.92 5.78 2.02
CA THR A 198 -4.71 6.25 0.89
C THR A 198 -6.16 6.38 1.28
N ASP A 199 -6.74 7.54 0.99
CA ASP A 199 -8.17 7.82 1.15
C ASP A 199 -8.93 7.50 -0.14
N PHE A 200 -10.04 6.78 -0.01
CA PHE A 200 -10.95 6.40 -1.08
C PHE A 200 -12.33 7.03 -0.82
N PRO A 201 -12.58 8.25 -1.32
CA PRO A 201 -13.83 8.95 -1.06
C PRO A 201 -15.02 8.29 -1.78
N ASN A 202 -16.14 8.12 -1.09
CA ASN A 202 -17.37 7.54 -1.61
C ASN A 202 -17.24 6.13 -2.21
N GLN A 203 -16.28 5.34 -1.70
CA GLN A 203 -16.04 3.97 -2.13
C GLN A 203 -16.05 3.04 -0.93
N GLN A 204 -16.56 1.82 -1.13
CA GLN A 204 -16.43 0.72 -0.19
C GLN A 204 -15.50 -0.31 -0.82
N ILE A 205 -14.37 -0.57 -0.16
CA ILE A 205 -13.38 -1.54 -0.60
C ILE A 205 -13.43 -2.70 0.37
N LEU A 206 -14.03 -3.80 -0.07
CA LEU A 206 -14.32 -4.95 0.76
C LEU A 206 -13.32 -6.10 0.57
N ASP A 207 -12.64 -6.09 -0.57
CA ASP A 207 -11.72 -7.13 -1.00
C ASP A 207 -10.70 -6.59 -2.01
N MET A 208 -9.83 -7.45 -2.49
CA MET A 208 -8.80 -7.10 -3.46
C MET A 208 -9.38 -6.71 -4.82
N GLU A 209 -10.49 -7.31 -5.26
CA GLU A 209 -11.13 -6.99 -6.53
C GLU A 209 -11.64 -5.55 -6.54
N THR A 210 -12.38 -5.16 -5.49
CA THR A 210 -12.87 -3.79 -5.34
C THR A 210 -11.75 -2.77 -5.12
N LEU A 211 -10.62 -3.16 -4.49
CA LEU A 211 -9.43 -2.31 -4.41
C LEU A 211 -8.80 -2.07 -5.78
N VAL A 212 -8.62 -3.11 -6.58
CA VAL A 212 -8.05 -3.01 -7.94
C VAL A 212 -8.94 -2.11 -8.82
N ASP A 213 -10.26 -2.29 -8.77
CA ASP A 213 -11.22 -1.44 -9.47
C ASP A 213 -11.11 0.04 -9.05
N ALA A 214 -10.97 0.30 -7.74
CA ALA A 214 -10.80 1.64 -7.22
C ALA A 214 -9.49 2.29 -7.67
N LEU A 215 -8.39 1.52 -7.72
CA LEU A 215 -7.08 1.98 -8.20
C LEU A 215 -7.13 2.32 -9.70
N TYR A 216 -7.74 1.48 -10.53
CA TYR A 216 -7.97 1.80 -11.94
C TYR A 216 -8.90 3.01 -12.12
N GLY A 217 -9.93 3.13 -11.28
CA GLY A 217 -10.87 4.25 -11.27
C GLY A 217 -10.23 5.60 -10.95
N GLY A 218 -9.14 5.63 -10.21
CA GLY A 218 -8.33 6.81 -9.95
C GLY A 218 -8.93 7.84 -8.98
N ASN A 219 -10.04 7.52 -8.30
CA ASN A 219 -10.65 8.40 -7.30
C ASN A 219 -10.12 8.07 -5.90
N PHE A 220 -8.88 8.43 -5.66
CA PHE A 220 -8.19 8.27 -4.38
C PHE A 220 -7.17 9.39 -4.16
N SER A 221 -6.70 9.54 -2.94
CA SER A 221 -5.65 10.51 -2.61
C SER A 221 -4.74 10.02 -1.48
N PRO A 222 -3.43 10.34 -1.54
CA PRO A 222 -2.49 10.01 -0.48
C PRO A 222 -2.73 10.88 0.76
N ILE A 223 -2.50 10.31 1.95
CA ILE A 223 -2.53 11.02 3.21
C ILE A 223 -1.31 10.67 4.06
N SER A 224 -0.69 11.68 4.68
CA SER A 224 0.33 11.48 5.71
C SER A 224 -0.30 11.60 7.09
N MET A 225 -0.09 10.55 7.89
CA MET A 225 -0.50 10.51 9.31
C MET A 225 0.72 10.33 10.22
N ARG A 226 1.91 10.67 9.73
CA ARG A 226 3.13 10.66 10.54
C ARG A 226 2.95 11.53 11.77
N PRO A 227 3.44 11.11 12.94
CA PRO A 227 3.50 12.00 14.10
C PRO A 227 4.28 13.26 13.74
N ASP A 228 3.79 14.41 14.18
CA ASP A 228 4.55 15.65 14.05
C ASP A 228 5.96 15.42 14.62
N ALA A 229 6.98 15.78 13.85
CA ALA A 229 8.33 15.83 14.36
C ALA A 229 8.33 16.88 15.50
N GLY A 230 8.16 16.41 16.72
CA GLY A 230 8.07 17.28 17.89
C GLY A 230 9.24 18.27 17.92
N ASN A 231 8.90 19.55 18.03
CA ASN A 231 9.82 20.61 18.39
C ASN A 231 10.51 20.35 19.73
#